data_0e2848bfb113b98c38523e9550c9d01f
#
_entry.id   0e2848bfb113b98c38523e9550c9d01f
#
_cell.length_a   1.000
_cell.length_b   1.000
_cell.length_c   1.000
_cell.angle_alpha   90.00
_cell.angle_beta   90.00
_cell.angle_gamma   90.00
#
_symmetry.space_group_name_H-M   'P 1'
#
loop_
_entity.id
_entity.type
_entity.pdbx_description
1 polymer ?
#
loop_
_entity_poly.entity_id
_entity_poly.type
_entity_poly.pdbx_seq_one_letter_code
_entity_poly.pdbx_strand_id
1 'polypeptide(L)'
;PIAWRGPLKTKAILDLITLTNWGLLDYLVVDLPPGTGDEALTITRYLKPKLRGIVLVLTPGKMVAHVVTKAKNFAYIVGAKVLGAVINMSYIKCPCCNALLRPFGSLGHIDVEILEELPLDGDLAKAVDEGNLADFMINNINGNEWVRKIFSLTKKLVREVEGKEL
;
A
#
# COMPACT_ATOMS: atom_id res chain seq x y z
N PRO A 1 -2.46 25.10 11.14
CA PRO A 1 -3.16 24.02 10.45
C PRO A 1 -4.28 24.62 9.60
N ILE A 2 -4.29 24.33 8.30
CA ILE A 2 -5.36 24.78 7.41
C ILE A 2 -6.49 23.77 7.52
N ALA A 3 -7.63 24.16 8.08
CA ALA A 3 -8.83 23.32 8.15
C ALA A 3 -9.61 23.45 6.82
N TRP A 4 -9.30 22.58 5.89
CA TRP A 4 -10.02 22.53 4.62
C TRP A 4 -11.32 21.75 4.79
N ARG A 5 -12.44 22.34 4.35
CA ARG A 5 -13.74 21.65 4.26
C ARG A 5 -13.77 20.76 3.00
N GLY A 6 -14.63 19.74 2.99
CA GLY A 6 -14.70 18.73 1.92
C GLY A 6 -14.55 19.23 0.49
N PRO A 7 -15.33 20.26 0.03
CA PRO A 7 -15.21 20.76 -1.34
C PRO A 7 -13.85 21.33 -1.71
N LEU A 8 -13.15 21.97 -0.76
CA LEU A 8 -11.80 22.51 -0.98
C LEU A 8 -10.76 21.39 -1.08
N LYS A 9 -10.89 20.33 -0.28
CA LYS A 9 -10.04 19.14 -0.38
C LYS A 9 -10.22 18.45 -1.73
N THR A 10 -11.47 18.24 -2.14
CA THR A 10 -11.79 17.65 -3.44
C THR A 10 -11.17 18.45 -4.58
N LYS A 11 -11.33 19.78 -4.56
CA LYS A 11 -10.74 20.65 -5.59
C LYS A 11 -9.20 20.51 -5.60
N ALA A 12 -8.54 20.61 -4.45
CA ALA A 12 -7.09 20.51 -4.37
C ALA A 12 -6.56 19.15 -4.88
N ILE A 13 -7.25 18.06 -4.57
CA ILE A 13 -6.89 16.73 -5.08
C ILE A 13 -7.02 16.69 -6.61
N LEU A 14 -8.12 17.21 -7.15
CA LEU A 14 -8.33 17.27 -8.59
C LEU A 14 -7.28 18.15 -9.28
N ASP A 15 -6.98 19.31 -8.72
CA ASP A 15 -5.96 20.21 -9.24
C ASP A 15 -4.57 19.53 -9.24
N LEU A 16 -4.21 18.83 -8.16
CA LEU A 16 -2.97 18.05 -8.11
C LEU A 16 -2.89 16.98 -9.18
N ILE A 17 -3.96 16.26 -9.44
CA ILE A 17 -3.99 15.21 -10.46
C ILE A 17 -3.97 15.77 -11.87
N THR A 18 -4.70 16.87 -12.11
CA THR A 18 -4.92 17.41 -13.48
C THR A 18 -3.86 18.39 -13.92
N LEU A 19 -3.32 19.19 -13.00
CA LEU A 19 -2.36 20.25 -13.31
C LEU A 19 -0.89 19.82 -13.20
N THR A 20 -0.64 18.65 -12.60
CA THR A 20 0.71 18.10 -12.52
C THR A 20 1.15 17.60 -13.87
N ASN A 21 2.32 18.03 -14.32
CA ASN A 21 2.97 17.45 -15.50
C ASN A 21 3.60 16.10 -15.13
N TRP A 22 2.87 15.02 -15.33
CA TRP A 22 3.32 13.66 -15.00
C TRP A 22 4.36 13.10 -15.98
N GLY A 23 4.56 13.72 -17.13
CA GLY A 23 5.41 13.17 -18.19
C GLY A 23 4.87 11.83 -18.72
N LEU A 24 5.79 10.95 -19.12
CA LEU A 24 5.46 9.58 -19.53
C LEU A 24 5.49 8.67 -18.30
N LEU A 25 4.33 8.21 -17.84
CA LEU A 25 4.18 7.30 -16.71
C LEU A 25 3.64 5.95 -17.18
N ASP A 26 4.30 4.87 -16.76
CA ASP A 26 3.76 3.51 -16.87
C ASP A 26 2.73 3.25 -15.76
N TYR A 27 3.04 3.68 -14.53
CA TYR A 27 2.20 3.49 -13.36
C TYR A 27 2.13 4.74 -12.49
N LEU A 28 0.95 5.00 -11.93
CA LEU A 28 0.73 5.96 -10.86
C LEU A 28 0.26 5.21 -9.61
N VAL A 29 1.05 5.24 -8.56
CA VAL A 29 0.69 4.69 -7.25
C VAL A 29 0.22 5.83 -6.37
N VAL A 30 -1.00 5.72 -5.86
CA VAL A 30 -1.61 6.75 -5.00
C VAL A 30 -1.70 6.21 -3.58
N ASP A 31 -0.96 6.83 -2.65
CA ASP A 31 -1.09 6.58 -1.23
C ASP A 31 -2.28 7.38 -0.67
N LEU A 32 -3.24 6.65 -0.12
CA LEU A 32 -4.47 7.23 0.43
C LEU A 32 -4.39 7.32 1.95
N PRO A 33 -4.97 8.36 2.55
CA PRO A 33 -5.10 8.42 4.00
C PRO A 33 -5.95 7.23 4.50
N PRO A 34 -5.82 6.85 5.78
CA PRO A 34 -6.57 5.74 6.34
C PRO A 34 -8.08 6.02 6.29
N GLY A 35 -8.84 4.99 5.93
CA GLY A 35 -10.30 5.06 5.84
C GLY A 35 -10.84 5.19 4.43
N THR A 36 -12.15 5.43 4.33
CA THR A 36 -12.91 5.50 3.08
C THR A 36 -13.58 6.86 2.90
N GLY A 37 -12.83 7.92 3.24
CA GLY A 37 -13.31 9.31 3.23
C GLY A 37 -13.44 9.92 1.83
N ASP A 38 -13.75 11.21 1.80
CA ASP A 38 -13.97 11.98 0.58
C ASP A 38 -12.76 11.98 -0.35
N GLU A 39 -11.54 11.91 0.21
CA GLU A 39 -10.29 11.87 -0.55
C GLU A 39 -10.19 10.60 -1.39
N ALA A 40 -10.41 9.45 -0.76
CA ALA A 40 -10.39 8.16 -1.45
C ALA A 40 -11.50 8.08 -2.51
N LEU A 41 -12.69 8.57 -2.18
CA LEU A 41 -13.82 8.59 -3.09
C LEU A 41 -13.58 9.49 -4.30
N THR A 42 -12.99 10.67 -4.08
CA THR A 42 -12.67 11.62 -5.16
C THR A 42 -11.66 11.03 -6.13
N ILE A 43 -10.55 10.50 -5.61
CA ILE A 43 -9.47 9.93 -6.41
C ILE A 43 -9.97 8.73 -7.22
N THR A 44 -10.63 7.78 -6.56
CA THR A 44 -11.11 6.56 -7.22
C THR A 44 -12.15 6.85 -8.30
N ARG A 45 -13.06 7.80 -8.08
CA ARG A 45 -14.04 8.20 -9.08
C ARG A 45 -13.39 8.89 -10.27
N TYR A 46 -12.48 9.82 -10.01
CA TYR A 46 -11.79 10.56 -11.06
C TYR A 46 -10.89 9.67 -11.93
N LEU A 47 -10.12 8.79 -11.29
CA LEU A 47 -9.22 7.87 -11.96
C LEU A 47 -9.90 6.59 -12.46
N LYS A 48 -11.20 6.41 -12.23
CA LYS A 48 -11.94 5.17 -12.55
C LYS A 48 -11.62 4.58 -13.93
N PRO A 49 -11.53 5.36 -15.02
CA PRO A 49 -11.23 4.80 -16.34
C PRO A 49 -9.83 4.19 -16.47
N LYS A 50 -8.89 4.63 -15.61
CA LYS A 50 -7.49 4.19 -15.59
C LYS A 50 -7.14 3.37 -14.34
N LEU A 51 -8.06 3.27 -13.38
CA LEU A 51 -7.84 2.56 -12.12
C LEU A 51 -7.73 1.05 -12.39
N ARG A 52 -6.58 0.47 -12.11
CA ARG A 52 -6.33 -0.97 -12.30
C ARG A 52 -6.75 -1.79 -11.09
N GLY A 53 -6.70 -1.22 -9.89
CA GLY A 53 -7.13 -1.88 -8.69
C GLY A 53 -6.71 -1.17 -7.41
N ILE A 54 -7.07 -1.76 -6.29
CA ILE A 54 -6.78 -1.29 -4.95
C ILE A 54 -5.98 -2.37 -4.23
N VAL A 55 -4.88 -1.99 -3.61
CA VAL A 55 -4.10 -2.83 -2.70
C VAL A 55 -4.38 -2.39 -1.27
N LEU A 56 -4.74 -3.33 -0.42
CA LEU A 56 -4.95 -3.05 1.00
C LEU A 56 -3.63 -3.18 1.74
N VAL A 57 -3.26 -2.16 2.51
CA VAL A 57 -2.09 -2.22 3.40
C VAL A 57 -2.59 -2.33 4.84
N LEU A 58 -2.24 -3.44 5.49
CA LEU A 58 -2.76 -3.83 6.80
C LEU A 58 -1.61 -4.06 7.76
N THR A 59 -1.81 -3.71 9.03
CA THR A 59 -0.94 -4.14 10.14
C THR A 59 -1.68 -5.24 10.91
N PRO A 60 -1.03 -6.34 11.35
CA PRO A 60 -1.68 -7.38 12.13
C PRO A 60 -2.40 -6.83 13.35
N GLY A 61 -3.51 -7.44 13.75
CA GLY A 61 -4.27 -7.04 14.92
C GLY A 61 -5.72 -7.51 14.87
N LYS A 62 -6.40 -7.42 16.01
CA LYS A 62 -7.78 -7.94 16.16
C LYS A 62 -8.82 -7.27 15.25
N MET A 63 -8.57 -6.04 14.81
CA MET A 63 -9.53 -5.26 14.01
C MET A 63 -9.36 -5.43 12.49
N VAL A 64 -8.38 -6.19 12.04
CA VAL A 64 -8.04 -6.31 10.60
C VAL A 64 -9.22 -6.79 9.76
N ALA A 65 -9.98 -7.77 10.23
CA ALA A 65 -11.14 -8.27 9.51
C ALA A 65 -12.20 -7.17 9.22
N HIS A 66 -12.45 -6.28 10.19
CA HIS A 66 -13.36 -5.15 9.98
C HIS A 66 -12.82 -4.13 8.97
N VAL A 67 -11.50 -3.88 9.00
CA VAL A 67 -10.86 -2.97 8.04
C VAL A 67 -10.98 -3.54 6.63
N VAL A 68 -10.69 -4.83 6.45
CA VAL A 68 -10.83 -5.54 5.17
C VAL A 68 -12.27 -5.46 4.65
N THR A 69 -13.26 -5.76 5.50
CA THR A 69 -14.69 -5.68 5.11
C THR A 69 -15.06 -4.29 4.63
N LYS A 70 -14.68 -3.24 5.37
CA LYS A 70 -14.95 -1.84 4.96
C LYS A 70 -14.27 -1.49 3.64
N ALA A 71 -13.03 -1.89 3.46
CA ALA A 71 -12.28 -1.63 2.23
C ALA A 71 -12.85 -2.37 1.02
N LYS A 72 -13.31 -3.63 1.19
CA LYS A 72 -14.00 -4.37 0.14
C LYS A 72 -15.33 -3.71 -0.25
N ASN A 73 -16.12 -3.29 0.73
CA ASN A 73 -17.37 -2.57 0.47
C ASN A 73 -17.12 -1.25 -0.27
N PHE A 74 -16.09 -0.51 0.12
CA PHE A 74 -15.68 0.70 -0.58
C PHE A 74 -15.28 0.39 -2.03
N ALA A 75 -14.42 -0.59 -2.26
CA ALA A 75 -14.00 -1.01 -3.59
C ALA A 75 -15.21 -1.40 -4.47
N TYR A 76 -16.17 -2.13 -3.90
CA TYR A 76 -17.43 -2.46 -4.58
C TYR A 76 -18.22 -1.21 -4.98
N ILE A 77 -18.41 -0.27 -4.05
CA ILE A 77 -19.15 0.99 -4.31
C ILE A 77 -18.52 1.82 -5.43
N VAL A 78 -17.19 1.91 -5.47
CA VAL A 78 -16.48 2.67 -6.51
C VAL A 78 -16.29 1.88 -7.81
N GLY A 79 -16.62 0.57 -7.79
CA GLY A 79 -16.46 -0.33 -8.92
C GLY A 79 -14.99 -0.63 -9.25
N ALA A 80 -14.15 -0.75 -8.22
CA ALA A 80 -12.74 -1.07 -8.34
C ALA A 80 -12.47 -2.51 -7.88
N LYS A 81 -11.48 -3.18 -8.51
CA LYS A 81 -11.01 -4.50 -8.09
C LYS A 81 -10.08 -4.38 -6.90
N VAL A 82 -10.25 -5.21 -5.86
CA VAL A 82 -9.25 -5.42 -4.82
C VAL A 82 -8.24 -6.43 -5.35
N LEU A 83 -7.00 -6.03 -5.54
CA LEU A 83 -5.91 -6.89 -6.02
C LEU A 83 -5.41 -7.84 -4.93
N GLY A 84 -5.51 -7.44 -3.68
CA GLY A 84 -5.10 -8.22 -2.52
C GLY A 84 -4.68 -7.34 -1.36
N ALA A 85 -4.09 -7.95 -0.34
CA ALA A 85 -3.60 -7.30 0.86
C ALA A 85 -2.11 -7.50 1.06
N VAL A 86 -1.43 -6.46 1.53
CA VAL A 86 -0.06 -6.49 2.03
C VAL A 86 -0.11 -6.36 3.54
N ILE A 87 0.51 -7.29 4.25
CA ILE A 87 0.58 -7.26 5.70
C ILE A 87 1.89 -6.61 6.11
N ASN A 88 1.83 -5.34 6.47
CA ASN A 88 3.00 -4.58 6.88
C ASN A 88 3.32 -4.80 8.36
N MET A 89 4.59 -4.76 8.72
CA MET A 89 5.08 -4.98 10.10
C MET A 89 4.61 -6.32 10.70
N SER A 90 4.50 -7.36 9.85
CA SER A 90 3.92 -8.66 10.24
C SER A 90 4.75 -9.39 11.29
N TYR A 91 6.05 -9.27 11.21
CA TYR A 91 6.99 -9.97 12.09
C TYR A 91 8.34 -9.26 12.20
N ILE A 92 9.13 -9.67 13.20
CA ILE A 92 10.55 -9.35 13.36
C ILE A 92 11.32 -10.65 13.42
N LYS A 93 12.47 -10.72 12.76
CA LYS A 93 13.44 -11.81 12.99
C LYS A 93 14.33 -11.49 14.17
N CYS A 94 14.42 -12.41 15.11
CA CYS A 94 15.38 -12.29 16.20
C CYS A 94 16.82 -12.35 15.64
N PRO A 95 17.68 -11.35 15.91
CA PRO A 95 19.03 -11.33 15.38
C PRO A 95 19.93 -12.45 15.97
N CYS A 96 19.56 -13.01 17.11
CA CYS A 96 20.36 -14.05 17.78
C CYS A 96 20.03 -15.47 17.30
N CYS A 97 18.75 -15.78 17.06
CA CYS A 97 18.29 -17.15 16.76
C CYS A 97 17.43 -17.28 15.52
N ASN A 98 17.20 -16.20 14.78
CA ASN A 98 16.32 -16.13 13.61
C ASN A 98 14.85 -16.51 13.89
N ALA A 99 14.43 -16.66 15.13
CA ALA A 99 13.03 -16.90 15.47
C ALA A 99 12.15 -15.75 15.01
N LEU A 100 10.99 -16.07 14.47
CA LEU A 100 10.01 -15.07 14.05
C LEU A 100 9.15 -14.63 15.25
N LEU A 101 9.21 -13.35 15.56
CA LEU A 101 8.40 -12.72 16.59
C LEU A 101 7.30 -11.91 15.89
N ARG A 102 6.06 -12.03 16.36
CA ARG A 102 4.91 -11.29 15.84
C ARG A 102 4.44 -10.25 16.87
N PRO A 103 5.03 -9.04 16.89
CA PRO A 103 4.78 -8.06 17.96
C PRO A 103 3.34 -7.56 18.00
N PHE A 104 2.65 -7.57 16.87
CA PHE A 104 1.25 -7.14 16.76
C PHE A 104 0.25 -8.32 16.76
N GLY A 105 0.73 -9.52 17.09
CA GLY A 105 -0.08 -10.74 17.10
C GLY A 105 -0.21 -11.40 15.72
N SER A 106 -1.12 -12.37 15.63
CA SER A 106 -1.42 -13.06 14.38
C SER A 106 -2.49 -12.33 13.58
N LEU A 107 -2.40 -12.47 12.27
CA LEU A 107 -3.49 -12.12 11.38
C LEU A 107 -4.64 -13.10 11.60
N GLY A 108 -5.82 -12.62 11.97
CA GLY A 108 -7.03 -13.43 11.96
C GLY A 108 -7.43 -13.84 10.54
N HIS A 109 -8.52 -14.60 10.41
CA HIS A 109 -9.06 -14.92 9.10
C HIS A 109 -9.49 -13.64 8.37
N ILE A 110 -8.93 -13.41 7.18
CA ILE A 110 -9.32 -12.32 6.28
C ILE A 110 -9.73 -12.91 4.94
N ASP A 111 -10.84 -12.42 4.41
CA ASP A 111 -11.38 -12.83 3.12
C ASP A 111 -10.82 -11.93 1.99
N VAL A 112 -9.50 -11.97 1.82
CA VAL A 112 -8.77 -11.32 0.73
C VAL A 112 -7.44 -12.05 0.55
N GLU A 113 -6.97 -12.14 -0.69
CA GLU A 113 -5.66 -12.72 -0.98
C GLU A 113 -4.53 -11.92 -0.34
N ILE A 114 -3.62 -12.61 0.36
CA ILE A 114 -2.41 -11.99 0.90
C ILE A 114 -1.34 -12.01 -0.17
N LEU A 115 -1.00 -10.85 -0.71
CA LEU A 115 0.02 -10.69 -1.73
C LEU A 115 1.42 -10.85 -1.14
N GLU A 116 1.66 -10.26 0.03
CA GLU A 116 2.95 -10.33 0.71
C GLU A 116 2.81 -9.99 2.21
N GLU A 117 3.70 -10.59 3.04
CA GLU A 117 3.93 -10.20 4.43
C GLU A 117 5.30 -9.54 4.57
N LEU A 118 5.31 -8.29 5.04
CA LEU A 118 6.54 -7.51 5.20
C LEU A 118 6.99 -7.52 6.67
N PRO A 119 8.29 -7.69 6.93
CA PRO A 119 8.82 -7.58 8.28
C PRO A 119 8.79 -6.15 8.80
N LEU A 120 8.82 -5.99 10.11
CA LEU A 120 9.23 -4.74 10.74
C LEU A 120 10.75 -4.64 10.61
N ASP A 121 11.24 -3.57 10.00
CA ASP A 121 12.64 -3.36 9.68
C ASP A 121 13.12 -2.00 10.21
N GLY A 122 14.09 -2.03 11.13
CA GLY A 122 14.61 -0.82 11.76
C GLY A 122 15.53 -0.02 10.84
N ASP A 123 16.25 -0.68 9.94
CA ASP A 123 17.14 0.00 8.99
C ASP A 123 16.32 0.74 7.93
N LEU A 124 15.19 0.15 7.51
CA LEU A 124 14.21 0.84 6.68
C LEU A 124 13.67 2.10 7.36
N ALA A 125 13.25 1.98 8.63
CA ALA A 125 12.71 3.12 9.37
C ALA A 125 13.76 4.26 9.45
N LYS A 126 15.00 3.93 9.75
CA LYS A 126 16.10 4.88 9.77
C LYS A 126 16.32 5.53 8.39
N ALA A 127 16.33 4.74 7.31
CA ALA A 127 16.51 5.26 5.96
C ALA A 127 15.38 6.22 5.54
N VAL A 128 14.15 5.97 6.00
CA VAL A 128 12.99 6.86 5.78
C VAL A 128 13.18 8.17 6.54
N ASP A 129 13.56 8.11 7.83
CA ASP A 129 13.77 9.29 8.67
C ASP A 129 14.92 10.19 8.15
N GLU A 130 15.96 9.59 7.57
CA GLU A 130 17.09 10.27 6.96
C GLU A 130 16.85 10.75 5.52
N GLY A 131 15.72 10.40 4.91
CA GLY A 131 15.40 10.72 3.51
C GLY A 131 16.20 9.92 2.48
N ASN A 132 16.79 8.80 2.88
CA ASN A 132 17.69 7.97 2.07
C ASN A 132 17.04 6.71 1.51
N LEU A 133 15.70 6.65 1.47
CA LEU A 133 14.96 5.43 1.11
C LEU A 133 15.36 4.87 -0.27
N ALA A 134 15.55 5.73 -1.27
CA ALA A 134 15.91 5.29 -2.62
C ALA A 134 17.27 4.58 -2.65
N ASP A 135 18.27 5.18 -2.03
CA ASP A 135 19.61 4.60 -1.94
C ASP A 135 19.61 3.32 -1.10
N PHE A 136 18.85 3.32 0.00
CA PHE A 136 18.66 2.11 0.82
C PHE A 136 18.09 0.96 -0.02
N MET A 137 17.06 1.20 -0.81
CA MET A 137 16.46 0.17 -1.64
C MET A 137 17.42 -0.36 -2.70
N ILE A 138 18.12 0.53 -3.41
CA ILE A 138 19.07 0.15 -4.48
C ILE A 138 20.22 -0.68 -3.90
N ASN A 139 20.81 -0.24 -2.80
CA ASN A 139 21.98 -0.88 -2.20
C ASN A 139 21.65 -2.21 -1.49
N ASN A 140 20.39 -2.46 -1.16
CA ASN A 140 19.97 -3.61 -0.35
C ASN A 140 19.06 -4.59 -1.10
N ILE A 141 19.02 -4.55 -2.42
CA ILE A 141 18.16 -5.44 -3.25
C ILE A 141 18.34 -6.92 -2.89
N ASN A 142 19.57 -7.36 -2.67
CA ASN A 142 19.88 -8.77 -2.35
C ASN A 142 20.10 -9.01 -0.86
N GLY A 143 20.38 -8.00 -0.08
CA GLY A 143 20.79 -8.09 1.33
C GLY A 143 19.64 -8.01 2.32
N ASN A 144 18.67 -7.15 2.06
CA ASN A 144 17.57 -6.88 2.98
C ASN A 144 16.29 -7.62 2.60
N GLU A 145 15.65 -8.27 3.57
CA GLU A 145 14.45 -9.08 3.34
C GLU A 145 13.24 -8.23 2.94
N TRP A 146 13.04 -7.07 3.59
CA TRP A 146 11.96 -6.16 3.28
C TRP A 146 12.05 -5.68 1.82
N VAL A 147 13.25 -5.29 1.40
CA VAL A 147 13.52 -4.83 0.03
C VAL A 147 13.19 -5.94 -0.98
N ARG A 148 13.70 -7.16 -0.78
CA ARG A 148 13.39 -8.31 -1.67
C ARG A 148 11.88 -8.57 -1.78
N LYS A 149 11.16 -8.48 -0.65
CA LYS A 149 9.72 -8.70 -0.62
C LYS A 149 8.93 -7.62 -1.36
N ILE A 150 9.34 -6.35 -1.27
CA ILE A 150 8.75 -5.26 -2.05
C ILE A 150 8.97 -5.47 -3.55
N PHE A 151 10.16 -5.88 -3.97
CA PHE A 151 10.39 -6.21 -5.38
C PHE A 151 9.55 -7.40 -5.86
N SER A 152 9.40 -8.45 -5.03
CA SER A 152 8.50 -9.57 -5.32
C SER A 152 7.05 -9.11 -5.46
N LEU A 153 6.58 -8.31 -4.51
CA LEU A 153 5.24 -7.72 -4.52
C LEU A 153 5.00 -6.90 -5.80
N THR A 154 5.95 -6.04 -6.15
CA THR A 154 5.85 -5.21 -7.36
C THR A 154 5.69 -6.07 -8.60
N LYS A 155 6.48 -7.14 -8.75
CA LYS A 155 6.35 -8.07 -9.87
C LYS A 155 4.97 -8.74 -9.91
N LYS A 156 4.44 -9.17 -8.76
CA LYS A 156 3.10 -9.76 -8.68
C LYS A 156 2.03 -8.75 -9.13
N LEU A 157 2.11 -7.51 -8.65
CA LEU A 157 1.15 -6.46 -8.99
C LEU A 157 1.20 -6.11 -10.48
N VAL A 158 2.39 -5.97 -11.06
CA VAL A 158 2.55 -5.71 -12.50
C VAL A 158 1.91 -6.82 -13.33
N ARG A 159 2.17 -8.09 -13.00
CA ARG A 159 1.55 -9.24 -13.68
C ARG A 159 0.03 -9.17 -13.62
N GLU A 160 -0.52 -8.90 -12.43
CA GLU A 160 -1.97 -8.86 -12.21
C GLU A 160 -2.63 -7.72 -13.00
N VAL A 161 -1.98 -6.57 -13.13
CA VAL A 161 -2.52 -5.38 -13.82
C VAL A 161 -2.35 -5.44 -15.32
N GLU A 162 -1.28 -6.06 -15.82
CA GLU A 162 -1.01 -6.16 -17.26
C GLU A 162 -1.56 -7.44 -17.89
N GLY A 163 -1.91 -8.43 -17.09
CA GLY A 163 -2.36 -9.73 -17.57
C GLY A 163 -1.26 -10.50 -18.35
N LYS A 164 0.01 -10.23 -18.06
CA LYS A 164 1.16 -10.89 -18.69
C LYS A 164 1.87 -11.82 -17.71
N GLU A 165 2.20 -13.01 -18.15
CA GLU A 165 3.27 -13.82 -17.53
C GLU A 165 4.62 -13.19 -17.89
N LEU A 166 5.37 -12.73 -16.86
CA LEU A 166 6.75 -12.22 -16.99
C LEU A 166 7.73 -13.37 -16.80
#